data_87e06174e6a5a5c3cc840eecb096c011
#
_entry.id   87e06174e6a5a5c3cc840eecb096c011
#
_cell.length_a   1.000
_cell.length_b   1.000
_cell.length_c   1.000
_cell.angle_alpha   90.00
_cell.angle_beta   90.00
_cell.angle_gamma   90.00
#
_symmetry.space_group_name_H-M   'P 1'
#
loop_
_entity.id
_entity.type
_entity.pdbx_description
1 polymer ?
#
loop_
_entity_poly.entity_id
_entity_poly.type
_entity_poly.pdbx_seq_one_letter_code
_entity_poly.pdbx_strand_id
1 'polypeptide(L)'
;MSNKIVVKFKDGKIVKGWSTDFGPNKEIFHLHPLEGYGKEILEIEISSLKAVFFVKDYIGDKDYKKVRTFEDAPKGIPSQRKIVIIFKDGENFYGTAHSYNPEKKGFFVYPIDPKDNNDRVFVINPAVNSIKLQKFNSEDFQIYVYETV
;
A
#
# COMPACT_ATOMS: atom_id res chain seq x y z
N MET A 1 -10.64 -7.00 -16.26
CA MET A 1 -11.39 -6.96 -15.00
C MET A 1 -11.12 -5.67 -14.26
N SER A 2 -12.15 -5.12 -13.65
CA SER A 2 -11.99 -3.92 -12.82
C SER A 2 -11.54 -4.31 -11.41
N ASN A 3 -10.69 -3.49 -10.84
CA ASN A 3 -10.25 -3.63 -9.46
C ASN A 3 -11.00 -2.62 -8.59
N LYS A 4 -11.50 -3.09 -7.44
CA LYS A 4 -12.02 -2.19 -6.40
C LYS A 4 -10.82 -1.57 -5.71
N ILE A 5 -10.71 -0.25 -5.79
CA ILE A 5 -9.56 0.44 -5.22
C ILE A 5 -9.98 1.64 -4.38
N VAL A 6 -9.13 1.94 -3.42
CA VAL A 6 -9.18 3.17 -2.65
C VAL A 6 -7.84 3.85 -2.86
N VAL A 7 -7.86 5.06 -3.41
CA VAL A 7 -6.63 5.85 -3.55
C VAL A 7 -6.53 6.84 -2.41
N LYS A 8 -5.36 6.93 -1.82
CA LYS A 8 -5.06 7.94 -0.81
C LYS A 8 -3.97 8.84 -1.35
N PHE A 9 -4.27 10.14 -1.38
CA PHE A 9 -3.35 11.16 -1.84
C PHE A 9 -2.39 11.56 -0.71
N LYS A 10 -1.27 12.16 -1.08
CA LYS A 10 -0.28 12.66 -0.13
C LYS A 10 -0.86 13.68 0.84
N ASP A 11 -1.85 14.47 0.40
CA ASP A 11 -2.52 15.46 1.24
C ASP A 11 -3.58 14.87 2.18
N GLY A 12 -3.79 13.55 2.13
CA GLY A 12 -4.74 12.86 2.96
C GLY A 12 -6.12 12.65 2.34
N LYS A 13 -6.40 13.22 1.17
CA LYS A 13 -7.66 13.00 0.46
C LYS A 13 -7.80 11.53 0.06
N ILE A 14 -9.00 11.00 0.16
CA ILE A 14 -9.33 9.62 -0.19
C ILE A 14 -10.42 9.62 -1.26
N VAL A 15 -10.24 8.78 -2.29
CA VAL A 15 -11.27 8.54 -3.29
C VAL A 15 -11.43 7.03 -3.48
N LYS A 16 -12.66 6.56 -3.38
CA LYS A 16 -13.02 5.15 -3.63
C LYS A 16 -13.61 5.01 -5.02
N GLY A 17 -13.23 3.94 -5.69
CA GLY A 17 -13.74 3.68 -7.03
C GLY A 17 -13.16 2.40 -7.61
N TRP A 18 -13.12 2.33 -8.94
CA TRP A 18 -12.59 1.17 -9.65
C TRP A 18 -11.78 1.64 -10.87
N SER A 19 -10.87 0.79 -11.29
CA SER A 19 -10.00 1.06 -12.42
C SER A 19 -9.78 -0.19 -13.25
N THR A 20 -9.64 -0.02 -14.56
CA THR A 20 -9.29 -1.10 -15.50
C THR A 20 -7.90 -0.92 -16.08
N ASP A 21 -7.26 0.22 -15.84
CA ASP A 21 -5.99 0.55 -16.50
C ASP A 21 -4.85 0.85 -15.52
N PHE A 22 -5.02 0.53 -14.23
CA PHE A 22 -3.92 0.67 -13.28
C PHE A 22 -2.73 -0.20 -13.69
N GLY A 23 -1.53 0.38 -13.58
CA GLY A 23 -0.29 -0.35 -13.81
C GLY A 23 0.85 0.21 -12.97
N PRO A 24 1.72 -0.66 -12.40
CA PRO A 24 2.76 -0.21 -11.46
C PRO A 24 3.85 0.65 -12.10
N ASN A 25 3.98 0.61 -13.41
CA ASN A 25 4.98 1.40 -14.15
C ASN A 25 4.39 2.60 -14.87
N LYS A 26 3.09 2.81 -14.75
CA LYS A 26 2.40 3.95 -15.36
C LYS A 26 2.57 5.20 -14.54
N GLU A 27 2.56 6.35 -15.20
CA GLU A 27 2.54 7.65 -14.52
C GLU A 27 1.13 8.08 -14.17
N ILE A 28 0.16 7.65 -14.97
CA ILE A 28 -1.25 8.04 -14.86
C ILE A 28 -2.12 6.80 -15.06
N PHE A 29 -3.21 6.74 -14.31
CA PHE A 29 -4.29 5.79 -14.55
C PHE A 29 -5.65 6.48 -14.33
N HIS A 30 -6.72 5.81 -14.73
CA HIS A 30 -8.07 6.36 -14.66
C HIS A 30 -8.86 5.68 -13.57
N LEU A 31 -9.51 6.48 -12.73
CA LEU A 31 -10.35 6.03 -11.63
C LEU A 31 -11.80 6.40 -11.91
N HIS A 32 -12.67 5.40 -11.88
CA HIS A 32 -14.11 5.59 -11.92
C HIS A 32 -14.61 5.72 -10.49
N PRO A 33 -14.93 6.94 -10.00
CA PRO A 33 -15.28 7.12 -8.60
C PRO A 33 -16.64 6.54 -8.28
N LEU A 34 -16.80 6.04 -7.05
CA LEU A 34 -18.12 5.70 -6.52
C LEU A 34 -18.94 6.95 -6.30
N GLU A 35 -20.27 6.78 -6.24
CA GLU A 35 -21.19 7.84 -5.86
C GLU A 35 -20.74 8.47 -4.53
N GLY A 36 -20.71 9.80 -4.48
CA GLY A 36 -20.22 10.55 -3.34
C GLY A 36 -18.74 10.93 -3.41
N TYR A 37 -17.98 10.36 -4.33
CA TYR A 37 -16.54 10.66 -4.51
C TYR A 37 -16.27 11.46 -5.80
N GLY A 38 -17.27 11.67 -6.61
CA GLY A 38 -17.17 12.38 -7.87
C GLY A 38 -18.13 11.81 -8.89
N LYS A 39 -18.32 12.52 -10.00
CA LYS A 39 -19.23 12.10 -11.08
C LYS A 39 -18.50 11.69 -12.35
N GLU A 40 -17.31 12.25 -12.56
CA GLU A 40 -16.55 12.05 -13.77
C GLU A 40 -15.36 11.14 -13.50
N ILE A 41 -14.89 10.47 -14.56
CA ILE A 41 -13.67 9.67 -14.50
C ILE A 41 -12.51 10.59 -14.15
N LEU A 42 -11.73 10.21 -13.15
CA LEU A 42 -10.58 10.96 -12.69
C LEU A 42 -9.31 10.45 -13.34
N GLU A 43 -8.49 11.36 -13.81
CA GLU A 43 -7.13 11.08 -14.21
C GLU A 43 -6.24 11.22 -12.98
N ILE A 44 -5.61 10.11 -12.58
CA ILE A 44 -4.83 10.04 -11.34
C ILE A 44 -3.35 9.99 -11.69
N GLU A 45 -2.60 10.97 -11.23
CA GLU A 45 -1.14 10.95 -11.28
C GLU A 45 -0.61 10.14 -10.10
N ILE A 46 0.13 9.07 -10.37
CA ILE A 46 0.66 8.19 -9.32
C ILE A 46 1.57 8.98 -8.36
N SER A 47 2.33 9.94 -8.87
CA SER A 47 3.21 10.76 -8.02
C SER A 47 2.49 11.60 -6.96
N SER A 48 1.18 11.81 -7.11
CA SER A 48 0.37 12.56 -6.13
C SER A 48 -0.15 11.68 -5.00
N LEU A 49 0.07 10.39 -5.06
CA LEU A 49 -0.51 9.41 -4.15
C LEU A 49 0.44 9.01 -3.03
N LYS A 50 -0.15 8.64 -1.90
CA LYS A 50 0.51 7.88 -0.85
C LYS A 50 0.51 6.39 -1.18
N ALA A 51 -0.66 5.86 -1.55
CA ALA A 51 -0.84 4.44 -1.84
C ALA A 51 -2.14 4.18 -2.59
N VAL A 52 -2.19 3.04 -3.26
CA VAL A 52 -3.40 2.49 -3.89
C VAL A 52 -3.75 1.19 -3.17
N PHE A 53 -4.91 1.16 -2.54
CA PHE A 53 -5.38 0.01 -1.78
C PHE A 53 -6.34 -0.80 -2.66
N PHE A 54 -5.99 -2.06 -2.90
CA PHE A 54 -6.86 -3.01 -3.59
C PHE A 54 -7.69 -3.72 -2.54
N VAL A 55 -8.97 -3.37 -2.46
CA VAL A 55 -9.82 -3.78 -1.35
C VAL A 55 -10.79 -4.89 -1.74
N LYS A 56 -11.17 -5.71 -0.76
CA LYS A 56 -12.20 -6.75 -0.92
C LYS A 56 -13.58 -6.12 -0.98
N ASP A 57 -13.78 -5.10 -0.15
CA ASP A 57 -15.03 -4.35 -0.07
C ASP A 57 -14.70 -2.87 0.15
N TYR A 58 -15.56 -1.99 -0.37
CA TYR A 58 -15.41 -0.55 -0.17
C TYR A 58 -15.69 -0.13 1.27
N ILE A 59 -16.48 -0.91 1.98
CA ILE A 59 -16.79 -0.69 3.39
C ILE A 59 -16.03 -1.76 4.19
N GLY A 60 -15.05 -1.34 4.96
CA GLY A 60 -14.36 -2.25 5.86
C GLY A 60 -15.20 -2.54 7.10
N ASP A 61 -14.79 -3.55 7.87
CA ASP A 61 -15.37 -3.86 9.16
C ASP A 61 -14.66 -3.07 10.24
N LYS A 62 -15.33 -2.05 10.76
CA LYS A 62 -14.78 -1.17 11.80
C LYS A 62 -14.54 -1.90 13.13
N ASP A 63 -15.27 -2.98 13.37
CA ASP A 63 -15.17 -3.76 14.61
C ASP A 63 -14.08 -4.83 14.53
N TYR A 64 -13.58 -5.11 13.33
CA TYR A 64 -12.52 -6.08 13.15
C TYR A 64 -11.18 -5.48 13.58
N LYS A 65 -10.50 -6.15 14.49
CA LYS A 65 -9.16 -5.78 14.93
C LYS A 65 -8.13 -6.56 14.15
N LYS A 66 -7.62 -5.96 13.10
CA LYS A 66 -6.62 -6.62 12.27
C LYS A 66 -5.28 -6.74 12.99
N VAL A 67 -4.54 -7.79 12.63
CA VAL A 67 -3.17 -7.99 13.07
C VAL A 67 -2.28 -6.89 12.44
N ARG A 68 -1.55 -6.18 13.29
CA ARG A 68 -0.74 -5.03 12.84
C ARG A 68 0.76 -5.23 13.03
N THR A 69 1.17 -6.29 13.69
CA THR A 69 2.59 -6.55 13.98
C THR A 69 2.95 -7.99 13.63
N PHE A 70 4.24 -8.24 13.40
CA PHE A 70 4.71 -9.58 13.09
C PHE A 70 4.58 -10.54 14.28
N GLU A 71 4.61 -10.03 15.50
CA GLU A 71 4.46 -10.85 16.70
C GLU A 71 3.10 -11.54 16.77
N ASP A 72 2.06 -10.81 16.33
CA ASP A 72 0.69 -11.31 16.33
C ASP A 72 0.29 -11.96 15.00
N ALA A 73 1.20 -11.98 14.04
CA ALA A 73 0.91 -12.49 12.70
C ALA A 73 0.86 -14.03 12.68
N PRO A 74 0.15 -14.61 11.69
CA PRO A 74 0.18 -16.05 11.48
C PRO A 74 1.61 -16.57 11.34
N LYS A 75 1.87 -17.74 11.88
CA LYS A 75 3.17 -18.40 11.75
C LYS A 75 3.42 -18.79 10.29
N GLY A 76 4.68 -18.84 9.90
CA GLY A 76 5.09 -19.30 8.59
C GLY A 76 5.32 -18.21 7.56
N ILE A 77 5.23 -16.93 7.95
CA ILE A 77 5.60 -15.82 7.05
C ILE A 77 7.12 -15.88 6.85
N PRO A 78 7.60 -16.01 5.60
CA PRO A 78 9.04 -16.03 5.35
C PRO A 78 9.69 -14.72 5.80
N SER A 79 10.72 -14.82 6.64
CA SER A 79 11.36 -13.63 7.23
C SER A 79 11.98 -12.71 6.18
N GLN A 80 12.52 -13.27 5.11
CA GLN A 80 13.13 -12.48 4.03
C GLN A 80 12.14 -11.62 3.25
N ARG A 81 10.84 -11.82 3.46
CA ARG A 81 9.78 -11.06 2.80
C ARG A 81 9.13 -10.01 3.69
N LYS A 82 9.42 -10.04 4.99
CA LYS A 82 8.82 -9.11 5.94
C LYS A 82 9.32 -7.70 5.71
N ILE A 83 8.39 -6.77 5.68
CA ILE A 83 8.67 -5.35 5.49
C ILE A 83 7.81 -4.51 6.43
N VAL A 84 8.42 -3.48 7.00
CA VAL A 84 7.69 -2.43 7.73
C VAL A 84 7.88 -1.13 6.98
N ILE A 85 6.77 -0.51 6.59
CA ILE A 85 6.76 0.76 5.90
C ILE A 85 6.36 1.84 6.88
N ILE A 86 7.18 2.86 6.98
CA ILE A 86 6.90 4.05 7.78
C ILE A 86 6.67 5.19 6.81
N PHE A 87 5.43 5.62 6.69
CA PHE A 87 5.05 6.71 5.81
C PHE A 87 5.43 8.07 6.39
N LYS A 88 5.56 9.06 5.54
CA LYS A 88 5.87 10.43 5.96
C LYS A 88 4.81 11.04 6.87
N ASP A 89 3.57 10.59 6.76
CA ASP A 89 2.47 11.00 7.65
C ASP A 89 2.48 10.29 9.01
N GLY A 90 3.45 9.40 9.24
CA GLY A 90 3.61 8.67 10.50
C GLY A 90 2.91 7.32 10.57
N GLU A 91 2.11 6.97 9.56
CA GLU A 91 1.46 5.66 9.54
C GLU A 91 2.48 4.55 9.29
N ASN A 92 2.35 3.46 10.03
CA ASN A 92 3.16 2.27 9.86
C ASN A 92 2.33 1.16 9.22
N PHE A 93 2.93 0.45 8.27
CA PHE A 93 2.29 -0.68 7.61
C PHE A 93 3.21 -1.88 7.65
N TYR A 94 2.71 -2.99 8.21
CA TYR A 94 3.42 -4.25 8.30
C TYR A 94 2.90 -5.21 7.24
N GLY A 95 3.80 -5.78 6.46
CA GLY A 95 3.41 -6.66 5.39
C GLY A 95 4.56 -7.51 4.87
N THR A 96 4.32 -8.10 3.71
CA THR A 96 5.34 -8.83 2.96
C THR A 96 5.48 -8.22 1.58
N ALA A 97 6.70 -8.21 1.05
CA ALA A 97 6.97 -7.73 -0.30
C ALA A 97 7.84 -8.75 -1.03
N HIS A 98 7.51 -9.01 -2.30
CA HIS A 98 8.30 -9.92 -3.13
C HIS A 98 9.53 -9.23 -3.72
N SER A 99 9.36 -7.96 -4.07
CA SER A 99 10.46 -7.17 -4.58
C SER A 99 10.28 -5.72 -4.16
N TYR A 100 11.36 -5.13 -3.71
CA TYR A 100 11.39 -3.74 -3.37
C TYR A 100 12.52 -3.07 -4.15
N ASN A 101 12.20 -1.98 -4.82
CA ASN A 101 13.17 -1.20 -5.56
C ASN A 101 12.87 0.28 -5.36
N PRO A 102 13.77 1.03 -4.66
CA PRO A 102 13.54 2.44 -4.38
C PRO A 102 13.55 3.33 -5.62
N GLU A 103 14.10 2.86 -6.73
CA GLU A 103 14.12 3.62 -7.99
C GLU A 103 12.84 3.50 -8.79
N LYS A 104 11.96 2.57 -8.44
CA LYS A 104 10.63 2.44 -9.04
C LYS A 104 9.67 3.45 -8.43
N LYS A 105 8.54 3.70 -9.10
CA LYS A 105 7.50 4.60 -8.58
C LYS A 105 6.89 4.07 -7.29
N GLY A 106 6.77 2.76 -7.18
CA GLY A 106 6.21 2.10 -6.03
C GLY A 106 6.41 0.60 -6.09
N PHE A 107 5.81 -0.09 -5.13
CA PHE A 107 5.89 -1.54 -5.02
C PHE A 107 4.67 -2.10 -4.29
N PHE A 108 4.33 -3.35 -4.59
CA PHE A 108 3.22 -4.03 -3.93
C PHE A 108 3.65 -4.61 -2.59
N VAL A 109 2.78 -4.42 -1.60
CA VAL A 109 2.91 -4.99 -0.25
C VAL A 109 1.63 -5.74 0.06
N TYR A 110 1.77 -6.91 0.66
CA TYR A 110 0.66 -7.75 1.07
C TYR A 110 0.50 -7.67 2.57
N PRO A 111 -0.73 -7.41 3.08
CA PRO A 111 -0.96 -7.39 4.52
C PRO A 111 -0.55 -8.70 5.19
N ILE A 112 -0.09 -8.61 6.44
CA ILE A 112 0.23 -9.81 7.22
C ILE A 112 -1.01 -10.54 7.73
N ASP A 113 -2.14 -9.84 7.80
CA ASP A 113 -3.42 -10.41 8.23
C ASP A 113 -4.21 -10.84 7.00
N PRO A 114 -4.47 -12.15 6.79
CA PRO A 114 -5.23 -12.63 5.64
C PRO A 114 -6.69 -12.17 5.64
N LYS A 115 -7.20 -11.70 6.79
CA LYS A 115 -8.55 -11.15 6.91
C LYS A 115 -8.59 -9.64 6.76
N ASP A 116 -7.46 -9.00 6.48
CA ASP A 116 -7.42 -7.58 6.17
C ASP A 116 -8.32 -7.30 4.96
N ASN A 117 -9.03 -6.17 5.00
CA ASN A 117 -9.84 -5.75 3.88
C ASN A 117 -9.01 -5.44 2.63
N ASN A 118 -7.74 -5.16 2.79
CA ASN A 118 -6.81 -4.97 1.68
C ASN A 118 -6.30 -6.32 1.20
N ASP A 119 -6.47 -6.63 -0.09
CA ASP A 119 -5.80 -7.76 -0.71
C ASP A 119 -4.31 -7.47 -0.92
N ARG A 120 -4.02 -6.26 -1.35
CA ARG A 120 -2.67 -5.77 -1.56
C ARG A 120 -2.69 -4.24 -1.58
N VAL A 121 -1.53 -3.65 -1.37
CA VAL A 121 -1.36 -2.21 -1.39
C VAL A 121 -0.19 -1.86 -2.31
N PHE A 122 -0.42 -0.96 -3.24
CA PHE A 122 0.67 -0.39 -4.03
C PHE A 122 1.16 0.87 -3.33
N VAL A 123 2.34 0.78 -2.74
CA VAL A 123 2.96 1.86 -1.96
C VAL A 123 3.76 2.74 -2.89
N ILE A 124 3.55 4.06 -2.80
CA ILE A 124 4.25 5.03 -3.64
C ILE A 124 5.52 5.48 -2.91
N ASN A 125 6.67 5.18 -3.49
CA ASN A 125 7.97 5.41 -2.84
C ASN A 125 8.17 6.82 -2.28
N PRO A 126 7.87 7.91 -3.00
CA PRO A 126 8.05 9.25 -2.44
C PRO A 126 7.21 9.57 -1.20
N ALA A 127 6.14 8.82 -0.92
CA ALA A 127 5.34 9.01 0.29
C ALA A 127 5.91 8.28 1.51
N VAL A 128 6.96 7.48 1.31
CA VAL A 128 7.59 6.67 2.34
C VAL A 128 8.71 7.46 3.00
N ASN A 129 8.72 7.46 4.35
CA ASN A 129 9.82 8.04 5.11
C ASN A 129 10.98 7.06 5.25
N SER A 130 10.66 5.82 5.65
CA SER A 130 11.66 4.77 5.80
C SER A 130 11.03 3.39 5.66
N ILE A 131 11.88 2.41 5.37
CA ILE A 131 11.50 1.01 5.26
C ILE A 131 12.44 0.19 6.11
N LYS A 132 11.88 -0.79 6.82
CA LYS A 132 12.64 -1.82 7.51
C LYS A 132 12.42 -3.12 6.78
N LEU A 133 13.48 -3.70 6.25
CA LEU A 133 13.46 -5.01 5.61
C LEU A 133 14.18 -6.01 6.50
N GLN A 134 13.59 -7.17 6.71
CA GLN A 134 14.29 -8.26 7.39
C GLN A 134 15.28 -8.88 6.41
N LYS A 135 16.54 -9.00 6.84
CA LYS A 135 17.58 -9.59 6.02
C LYS A 135 17.38 -11.10 5.90
N PHE A 136 17.81 -11.63 4.77
CA PHE A 136 17.83 -13.07 4.56
C PHE A 136 18.67 -13.76 5.65
N ASN A 137 18.11 -14.79 6.28
CA ASN A 137 18.73 -15.55 7.38
C ASN A 137 19.17 -14.69 8.57
N SER A 138 18.57 -13.52 8.77
CA SER A 138 18.82 -12.64 9.91
C SER A 138 17.51 -12.22 10.54
N GLU A 139 17.51 -12.11 11.87
CA GLU A 139 16.38 -11.55 12.61
C GLU A 139 16.41 -10.03 12.61
N ASP A 140 17.52 -9.42 12.22
CA ASP A 140 17.69 -7.98 12.22
C ASP A 140 17.10 -7.37 10.95
N PHE A 141 16.45 -6.24 11.14
CA PHE A 141 15.90 -5.45 10.02
C PHE A 141 16.94 -4.45 9.54
N GLN A 142 17.06 -4.36 8.21
CA GLN A 142 17.82 -3.30 7.59
C GLN A 142 16.89 -2.11 7.35
N ILE A 143 17.34 -0.91 7.74
CA ILE A 143 16.56 0.32 7.62
C ILE A 143 17.01 1.07 6.37
N TYR A 144 16.06 1.46 5.53
CA TYR A 144 16.26 2.33 4.37
C TYR A 144 15.51 3.64 4.61
N VAL A 145 16.22 4.75 4.51
CA VAL A 145 15.65 6.08 4.68
C VAL A 145 15.63 6.77 3.32
N TYR A 146 14.49 7.36 2.98
CA TYR A 146 14.31 8.10 1.73
C TYR A 146 14.36 9.58 2.00
N GLU A 147 15.24 10.26 1.29
CA GLU A 147 15.27 11.71 1.33
C GLU A 147 14.28 12.25 0.29
N THR A 148 13.49 13.23 0.71
CA THR A 148 12.65 13.99 -0.21
C THR A 148 13.50 15.02 -0.91
N VAL A 149 13.45 14.98 -2.20
CA VAL A 149 14.02 16.05 -3.00
C VAL A 149 12.96 17.14 -3.16
#